data_d0f37e0927460bf1f81c6e40df1a9632
#
_entry.id   d0f37e0927460bf1f81c6e40df1a9632
#
_cell.length_a   1.000
_cell.length_b   1.000
_cell.length_c   1.000
_cell.angle_alpha   90.00
_cell.angle_beta   90.00
_cell.angle_gamma   90.00
#
_symmetry.space_group_name_H-M   'P 1'
#
loop_
_entity.id
_entity.type
_entity.pdbx_description
1 polymer ?
#
loop_
_entity_poly.entity_id
_entity_poly.type
_entity_poly.pdbx_seq_one_letter_code
_entity_poly.pdbx_strand_id
1 'polypeptide(L)'
;RWGFARSRRVVGLADPVRPRRSRCRGCAVTHVLLPVSLLLRRAYAAELIWAVLEAKAAGVGHRRIAAAVGIPACTVRRWLRVIGRRAEAVRQWFIGVTVTAGVDVSIPAATGTGIGDVLAAVGAARAAMVSRFGRGGVFGAVSAVSVGVACSGARLLAPGWPPVSGWVGSTPVAL
;
A
#
# COMPACT_ATOMS: atom_id res chain seq x y z
N ARG A 1 -24.52 11.76 -6.67
CA ARG A 1 -23.87 11.00 -5.56
C ARG A 1 -24.37 9.55 -5.62
N TRP A 2 -23.46 8.57 -5.67
CA TRP A 2 -23.81 7.14 -5.79
C TRP A 2 -23.80 6.40 -4.46
N GLY A 3 -23.90 7.13 -3.34
CA GLY A 3 -24.04 6.57 -2.01
C GLY A 3 -22.78 5.90 -1.46
N PHE A 4 -23.00 4.90 -0.61
CA PHE A 4 -21.95 4.21 0.12
C PHE A 4 -22.05 2.69 -0.10
N ALA A 5 -20.93 1.99 0.04
CA ALA A 5 -20.90 0.55 0.16
C ALA A 5 -21.39 0.11 1.56
N ARG A 6 -21.58 -1.21 1.74
CA ARG A 6 -21.92 -1.77 3.06
C ARG A 6 -20.85 -1.40 4.10
N SER A 7 -21.28 -0.99 5.28
CA SER A 7 -20.39 -0.78 6.41
C SER A 7 -19.77 -2.11 6.86
N ARG A 8 -18.51 -2.08 7.28
CA ARG A 8 -17.79 -3.25 7.79
C ARG A 8 -16.83 -2.88 8.91
N ARG A 9 -16.70 -3.75 9.89
CA ARG A 9 -15.63 -3.65 10.89
C ARG A 9 -14.30 -4.06 10.27
N VAL A 10 -13.24 -3.37 10.68
CA VAL A 10 -11.87 -3.61 10.24
C VAL A 10 -10.99 -3.68 11.48
N VAL A 11 -10.24 -4.75 11.63
CA VAL A 11 -9.32 -4.93 12.76
C VAL A 11 -8.22 -3.86 12.68
N GLY A 12 -8.00 -3.14 13.77
CA GLY A 12 -7.05 -2.03 13.84
C GLY A 12 -7.65 -0.66 13.55
N LEU A 13 -8.98 -0.57 13.32
CA LEU A 13 -9.70 0.70 13.26
C LEU A 13 -10.76 0.74 14.38
N ALA A 14 -10.91 1.90 15.02
CA ALA A 14 -11.88 2.10 16.10
C ALA A 14 -13.31 1.99 15.54
N ASP A 15 -13.59 2.65 14.42
CA ASP A 15 -14.92 2.74 13.83
C ASP A 15 -15.08 1.84 12.61
N PRO A 16 -16.32 1.37 12.34
CA PRO A 16 -16.64 0.67 11.11
C PRO A 16 -16.46 1.58 9.89
N VAL A 17 -15.83 1.05 8.84
CA VAL A 17 -15.61 1.79 7.60
C VAL A 17 -16.80 1.60 6.66
N ARG A 18 -17.30 2.71 6.12
CA ARG A 18 -18.34 2.75 5.09
C ARG A 18 -17.79 3.40 3.82
N PRO A 19 -17.17 2.63 2.89
CA PRO A 19 -16.54 3.18 1.70
C PRO A 19 -17.54 3.90 0.79
N ARG A 20 -17.10 4.99 0.17
CA ARG A 20 -17.91 5.70 -0.84
C ARG A 20 -17.98 4.90 -2.13
N ARG A 21 -19.06 5.12 -2.89
CA ARG A 21 -19.22 4.59 -4.25
C ARG A 21 -19.18 5.75 -5.23
N SER A 22 -18.57 5.51 -6.39
CA SER A 22 -18.54 6.44 -7.51
C SER A 22 -18.86 5.70 -8.80
N ARG A 23 -19.63 6.30 -9.69
CA ARG A 23 -19.85 5.78 -11.04
C ARG A 23 -18.89 6.46 -12.00
N CYS A 24 -18.16 5.67 -12.75
CA CYS A 24 -17.32 6.18 -13.82
C CYS A 24 -18.21 6.76 -14.95
N ARG A 25 -17.91 7.97 -15.42
CA ARG A 25 -18.66 8.59 -16.53
C ARG A 25 -18.33 7.92 -17.87
N GLY A 26 -17.09 7.41 -18.03
CA GLY A 26 -16.67 6.80 -19.29
C GLY A 26 -17.20 5.36 -19.46
N CYS A 27 -17.08 4.50 -18.44
CA CYS A 27 -17.50 3.09 -18.56
C CYS A 27 -18.84 2.77 -17.88
N ALA A 28 -19.50 3.75 -17.27
CA ALA A 28 -20.76 3.62 -16.53
C ALA A 28 -20.74 2.59 -15.36
N VAL A 29 -19.58 2.03 -15.02
CA VAL A 29 -19.41 1.07 -13.92
C VAL A 29 -19.34 1.79 -12.58
N THR A 30 -19.92 1.18 -11.55
CA THR A 30 -19.84 1.69 -10.18
C THR A 30 -18.63 1.09 -9.47
N HIS A 31 -17.77 1.96 -8.95
CA HIS A 31 -16.57 1.61 -8.20
C HIS A 31 -16.76 1.90 -6.70
N VAL A 32 -16.18 1.05 -5.87
CA VAL A 32 -16.06 1.30 -4.41
C VAL A 32 -14.71 1.98 -4.19
N LEU A 33 -14.73 3.18 -3.64
CA LEU A 33 -13.54 3.96 -3.32
C LEU A 33 -13.05 3.53 -1.93
N LEU A 34 -11.98 2.76 -1.87
CA LEU A 34 -11.37 2.36 -0.61
C LEU A 34 -10.55 3.52 -0.03
N PRO A 35 -10.70 3.85 1.26
CA PRO A 35 -9.79 4.77 1.93
C PRO A 35 -8.38 4.18 2.01
N VAL A 36 -7.37 5.03 2.14
CA VAL A 36 -5.95 4.64 2.23
C VAL A 36 -5.62 3.82 3.49
N SER A 37 -6.53 3.77 4.45
CA SER A 37 -6.43 2.89 5.62
C SER A 37 -6.75 1.43 5.32
N LEU A 38 -7.15 1.08 4.08
CA LEU A 38 -7.60 -0.27 3.72
C LEU A 38 -6.87 -0.82 2.49
N LEU A 39 -6.57 -2.11 2.55
CA LEU A 39 -6.19 -2.90 1.38
C LEU A 39 -7.38 -3.71 0.84
N LEU A 40 -7.35 -3.94 -0.47
CA LEU A 40 -8.40 -4.66 -1.18
C LEU A 40 -8.61 -6.07 -0.60
N ARG A 41 -9.86 -6.39 -0.26
CA ARG A 41 -10.27 -7.69 0.31
C ARG A 41 -9.52 -8.06 1.60
N ARG A 42 -9.13 -7.09 2.42
CA ARG A 42 -8.54 -7.32 3.74
C ARG A 42 -9.47 -6.81 4.83
N ALA A 43 -9.52 -7.57 5.93
CA ALA A 43 -10.28 -7.23 7.13
C ALA A 43 -9.44 -6.50 8.20
N TYR A 44 -8.21 -6.09 7.83
CA TYR A 44 -7.24 -5.46 8.70
C TYR A 44 -6.85 -4.09 8.15
N ALA A 45 -6.59 -3.14 9.04
CA ALA A 45 -6.08 -1.82 8.68
C ALA A 45 -4.74 -1.92 7.96
N ALA A 46 -4.48 -1.01 7.04
CA ALA A 46 -3.24 -0.98 6.28
C ALA A 46 -2.04 -0.72 7.20
N GLU A 47 -2.19 0.13 8.20
CA GLU A 47 -1.18 0.43 9.22
C GLU A 47 -0.76 -0.82 9.99
N LEU A 48 -1.72 -1.69 10.34
CA LEU A 48 -1.43 -2.93 11.04
C LEU A 48 -0.65 -3.91 10.17
N ILE A 49 -1.02 -4.00 8.88
CA ILE A 49 -0.28 -4.81 7.91
C ILE A 49 1.13 -4.23 7.70
N TRP A 50 1.24 -2.91 7.65
CA TRP A 50 2.51 -2.22 7.48
C TRP A 50 3.46 -2.47 8.67
N ALA A 51 2.96 -2.35 9.91
CA ALA A 51 3.73 -2.67 11.11
C ALA A 51 4.28 -4.11 11.10
N VAL A 52 3.53 -5.07 10.54
CA VAL A 52 3.99 -6.45 10.33
C VAL A 52 5.18 -6.51 9.37
N LEU A 53 5.17 -5.72 8.28
CA LEU A 53 6.26 -5.68 7.31
C LEU A 53 7.51 -5.03 7.92
N GLU A 54 7.36 -3.93 8.67
CA GLU A 54 8.45 -3.25 9.37
C GLU A 54 9.10 -4.15 10.41
N ALA A 55 8.33 -4.81 11.26
CA ALA A 55 8.85 -5.76 12.23
C ALA A 55 9.59 -6.92 11.56
N LYS A 56 9.11 -7.38 10.39
CA LYS A 56 9.80 -8.42 9.63
C LYS A 56 11.10 -7.92 9.03
N ALA A 57 11.15 -6.71 8.48
CA ALA A 57 12.38 -6.09 7.97
C ALA A 57 13.43 -5.90 9.09
N ALA A 58 12.98 -5.62 10.33
CA ALA A 58 13.80 -5.58 11.53
C ALA A 58 14.23 -6.99 12.04
N GLY A 59 13.99 -8.07 11.27
CA GLY A 59 14.43 -9.43 11.61
C GLY A 59 13.49 -10.22 12.52
N VAL A 60 12.36 -9.66 12.96
CA VAL A 60 11.46 -10.35 13.90
C VAL A 60 10.77 -11.54 13.23
N GLY A 61 10.71 -12.67 13.94
CA GLY A 61 10.03 -13.87 13.47
C GLY A 61 8.51 -13.74 13.46
N HIS A 62 7.84 -14.32 12.45
CA HIS A 62 6.39 -14.14 12.23
C HIS A 62 5.51 -14.52 13.43
N ARG A 63 5.91 -15.49 14.27
CA ARG A 63 5.15 -15.86 15.48
C ARG A 63 5.20 -14.74 16.53
N ARG A 64 6.37 -14.13 16.73
CA ARG A 64 6.54 -12.99 17.67
C ARG A 64 5.78 -11.76 17.17
N ILE A 65 5.85 -11.49 15.86
CA ILE A 65 5.05 -10.41 15.25
C ILE A 65 3.55 -10.66 15.51
N ALA A 66 3.08 -11.87 15.24
CA ALA A 66 1.68 -12.25 15.41
C ALA A 66 1.20 -12.04 16.85
N ALA A 67 2.00 -12.44 17.84
CA ALA A 67 1.70 -12.21 19.26
C ALA A 67 1.64 -10.72 19.60
N ALA A 68 2.59 -9.93 19.09
CA ALA A 68 2.66 -8.48 19.36
C ALA A 68 1.47 -7.69 18.77
N VAL A 69 0.98 -8.08 17.58
CA VAL A 69 -0.13 -7.38 16.92
C VAL A 69 -1.50 -8.01 17.17
N GLY A 70 -1.59 -9.11 17.91
CA GLY A 70 -2.85 -9.79 18.20
C GLY A 70 -3.52 -10.44 16.96
N ILE A 71 -2.73 -10.88 15.97
CA ILE A 71 -3.22 -11.47 14.72
C ILE A 71 -2.79 -12.94 14.63
N PRO A 72 -3.62 -13.87 14.11
CA PRO A 72 -3.23 -15.26 13.94
C PRO A 72 -1.91 -15.40 13.14
N ALA A 73 -0.98 -16.21 13.63
CA ALA A 73 0.34 -16.40 13.03
C ALA A 73 0.29 -16.89 11.56
N CYS A 74 -0.72 -17.68 11.22
CA CYS A 74 -0.96 -18.11 9.84
C CYS A 74 -1.27 -16.93 8.91
N THR A 75 -2.02 -15.93 9.38
CA THR A 75 -2.36 -14.71 8.64
C THR A 75 -1.11 -13.85 8.41
N VAL A 76 -0.34 -13.59 9.47
CA VAL A 76 0.94 -12.86 9.38
C VAL A 76 1.89 -13.56 8.41
N ARG A 77 2.10 -14.87 8.58
CA ARG A 77 2.93 -15.69 7.69
C ARG A 77 2.48 -15.61 6.23
N ARG A 78 1.15 -15.62 5.98
CA ARG A 78 0.59 -15.49 4.63
C ARG A 78 0.93 -14.13 4.01
N TRP A 79 0.80 -13.02 4.73
CA TRP A 79 1.13 -11.69 4.21
C TRP A 79 2.61 -11.58 3.87
N LEU A 80 3.48 -12.00 4.78
CA LEU A 80 4.94 -11.98 4.59
C LEU A 80 5.35 -12.84 3.39
N ARG A 81 4.72 -14.00 3.19
CA ARG A 81 4.98 -14.85 2.02
C ARG A 81 4.52 -14.19 0.72
N VAL A 82 3.36 -13.54 0.73
CA VAL A 82 2.82 -12.86 -0.46
C VAL A 82 3.74 -11.73 -0.91
N ILE A 83 4.21 -10.90 0.02
CA ILE A 83 5.15 -9.81 -0.29
C ILE A 83 6.52 -10.39 -0.65
N GLY A 84 7.07 -11.30 0.16
CA GLY A 84 8.41 -11.84 -0.06
C GLY A 84 8.60 -12.51 -1.42
N ARG A 85 7.59 -13.23 -1.92
CA ARG A 85 7.63 -13.85 -3.26
C ARG A 85 7.67 -12.84 -4.41
N ARG A 86 7.28 -11.61 -4.18
CA ARG A 86 7.15 -10.56 -5.19
C ARG A 86 7.92 -9.30 -4.80
N ALA A 87 8.83 -9.43 -3.84
CA ALA A 87 9.52 -8.28 -3.26
C ALA A 87 10.19 -7.42 -4.34
N GLU A 88 10.90 -8.04 -5.27
CA GLU A 88 11.58 -7.31 -6.35
C GLU A 88 10.58 -6.62 -7.30
N ALA A 89 9.52 -7.28 -7.71
CA ALA A 89 8.51 -6.66 -8.56
C ALA A 89 7.81 -5.48 -7.85
N VAL A 90 7.53 -5.61 -6.55
CA VAL A 90 6.96 -4.53 -5.73
C VAL A 90 7.96 -3.38 -5.58
N ARG A 91 9.23 -3.68 -5.32
CA ARG A 91 10.31 -2.70 -5.26
C ARG A 91 10.42 -1.90 -6.55
N GLN A 92 10.49 -2.57 -7.70
CA GLN A 92 10.56 -1.93 -9.02
C GLN A 92 9.35 -1.05 -9.30
N TRP A 93 8.16 -1.48 -8.91
CA TRP A 93 6.95 -0.67 -9.02
C TRP A 93 7.10 0.67 -8.28
N PHE A 94 7.54 0.65 -7.02
CA PHE A 94 7.69 1.87 -6.23
C PHE A 94 8.89 2.72 -6.66
N ILE A 95 9.95 2.12 -7.21
CA ILE A 95 11.01 2.88 -7.89
C ILE A 95 10.43 3.64 -9.09
N GLY A 96 9.60 3.00 -9.91
CA GLY A 96 8.88 3.66 -11.01
C GLY A 96 8.03 4.84 -10.53
N VAL A 97 7.29 4.66 -9.42
CA VAL A 97 6.54 5.75 -8.78
C VAL A 97 7.46 6.90 -8.36
N THR A 98 8.61 6.57 -7.75
CA THR A 98 9.60 7.56 -7.31
C THR A 98 10.12 8.38 -8.49
N VAL A 99 10.54 7.71 -9.56
CA VAL A 99 11.06 8.35 -10.79
C VAL A 99 10.02 9.25 -11.43
N THR A 100 8.76 8.80 -11.49
CA THR A 100 7.68 9.62 -12.08
C THR A 100 7.30 10.82 -11.23
N ALA A 101 7.37 10.70 -9.92
CA ALA A 101 6.98 11.76 -9.00
C ALA A 101 8.09 12.77 -8.73
N GLY A 102 9.37 12.37 -8.78
CA GLY A 102 10.51 13.19 -8.38
C GLY A 102 11.30 13.78 -9.54
N VAL A 103 11.97 14.92 -9.29
CA VAL A 103 12.92 15.54 -10.21
C VAL A 103 14.35 15.09 -9.85
N ASP A 104 14.68 15.10 -8.55
CA ASP A 104 15.94 14.60 -8.00
C ASP A 104 15.69 13.33 -7.20
N VAL A 105 15.85 12.18 -7.86
CA VAL A 105 15.46 10.89 -7.30
C VAL A 105 16.68 10.15 -6.78
N SER A 106 16.68 9.87 -5.48
CA SER A 106 17.62 8.91 -4.89
C SER A 106 16.97 7.53 -4.84
N ILE A 107 17.54 6.57 -5.56
CA ILE A 107 17.11 5.17 -5.49
C ILE A 107 17.77 4.54 -4.27
N PRO A 108 16.97 3.94 -3.34
CA PRO A 108 17.53 3.36 -2.14
C PRO A 108 18.41 2.15 -2.47
N ALA A 109 19.54 2.04 -1.75
CA ALA A 109 20.40 0.87 -1.79
C ALA A 109 19.67 -0.36 -1.23
N ALA A 110 20.15 -1.56 -1.56
CA ALA A 110 19.63 -2.80 -1.01
C ALA A 110 19.84 -2.85 0.51
N THR A 111 18.81 -3.28 1.23
CA THR A 111 18.79 -3.39 2.70
C THR A 111 19.24 -4.77 3.20
N GLY A 112 19.49 -5.70 2.27
CA GLY A 112 19.82 -7.09 2.58
C GLY A 112 18.60 -8.01 2.77
N THR A 113 17.37 -7.46 2.74
CA THR A 113 16.15 -8.27 2.79
C THR A 113 15.12 -7.75 1.80
N GLY A 114 14.45 -8.65 1.06
CA GLY A 114 13.48 -8.25 0.06
C GLY A 114 12.31 -7.42 0.63
N ILE A 115 11.88 -7.67 1.87
CA ILE A 115 10.83 -6.85 2.52
C ILE A 115 11.40 -5.49 2.90
N GLY A 116 12.63 -5.41 3.41
CA GLY A 116 13.31 -4.15 3.67
C GLY A 116 13.44 -3.30 2.41
N ASP A 117 13.81 -3.92 1.29
CA ASP A 117 13.95 -3.25 -0.01
C ASP A 117 12.62 -2.69 -0.50
N VAL A 118 11.51 -3.41 -0.29
CA VAL A 118 10.15 -2.90 -0.58
C VAL A 118 9.85 -1.67 0.28
N LEU A 119 10.10 -1.73 1.58
CA LEU A 119 9.84 -0.60 2.49
C LEU A 119 10.70 0.61 2.13
N ALA A 120 11.97 0.40 1.80
CA ALA A 120 12.88 1.46 1.34
C ALA A 120 12.38 2.10 0.04
N ALA A 121 11.92 1.32 -0.94
CA ALA A 121 11.36 1.83 -2.18
C ALA A 121 10.08 2.65 -1.97
N VAL A 122 9.17 2.20 -1.07
CA VAL A 122 7.98 2.98 -0.70
C VAL A 122 8.37 4.26 0.05
N GLY A 123 9.39 4.20 0.91
CA GLY A 123 9.96 5.38 1.58
C GLY A 123 10.48 6.42 0.59
N ALA A 124 11.21 6.00 -0.45
CA ALA A 124 11.68 6.87 -1.52
C ALA A 124 10.51 7.47 -2.32
N ALA A 125 9.50 6.67 -2.67
CA ALA A 125 8.29 7.15 -3.32
C ALA A 125 7.56 8.21 -2.47
N ARG A 126 7.47 7.98 -1.15
CA ARG A 126 6.92 8.97 -0.22
C ARG A 126 7.74 10.26 -0.23
N ALA A 127 9.07 10.17 -0.16
CA ALA A 127 9.94 11.34 -0.18
C ALA A 127 9.76 12.18 -1.47
N ALA A 128 9.70 11.52 -2.62
CA ALA A 128 9.44 12.16 -3.91
C ALA A 128 8.05 12.84 -3.96
N MET A 129 7.01 12.17 -3.45
CA MET A 129 5.66 12.76 -3.34
C MET A 129 5.62 13.98 -2.42
N VAL A 130 6.31 13.92 -1.27
CA VAL A 130 6.41 15.05 -0.32
C VAL A 130 7.17 16.21 -0.94
N SER A 131 8.27 15.93 -1.66
CA SER A 131 9.04 16.96 -2.36
C SER A 131 8.19 17.67 -3.42
N ARG A 132 7.43 16.92 -4.20
CA ARG A 132 6.61 17.47 -5.30
C ARG A 132 5.35 18.19 -4.85
N PHE A 133 4.63 17.66 -3.83
CA PHE A 133 3.29 18.11 -3.46
C PHE A 133 3.21 18.74 -2.06
N GLY A 134 4.32 18.78 -1.32
CA GLY A 134 4.38 19.26 0.06
C GLY A 134 3.93 18.23 1.10
N ARG A 135 4.28 18.49 2.37
CA ARG A 135 3.99 17.59 3.51
C ARG A 135 2.49 17.51 3.86
N GLY A 136 1.78 18.59 3.61
CA GLY A 136 0.38 18.78 3.95
C GLY A 136 -0.55 18.72 2.75
N GLY A 137 -0.27 17.87 1.75
CA GLY A 137 -1.10 17.76 0.55
C GLY A 137 -2.61 17.79 0.87
N VAL A 138 -3.45 17.98 -0.13
CA VAL A 138 -4.92 18.15 -0.03
C VAL A 138 -5.63 17.15 0.90
N PHE A 139 -4.96 16.08 1.30
CA PHE A 139 -5.50 14.94 2.07
C PHE A 139 -4.79 14.70 3.41
N GLY A 140 -4.01 15.64 3.94
CA GLY A 140 -3.27 15.49 5.19
C GLY A 140 -1.86 14.93 5.03
N ALA A 141 -1.22 14.51 6.13
CA ALA A 141 0.17 14.06 6.13
C ALA A 141 0.37 12.82 5.26
N VAL A 142 1.26 12.89 4.27
CA VAL A 142 1.63 11.78 3.40
C VAL A 142 2.51 10.79 4.16
N SER A 143 1.96 9.64 4.55
CA SER A 143 2.69 8.55 5.20
C SER A 143 3.18 7.50 4.19
N ALA A 144 4.17 6.68 4.58
CA ALA A 144 4.60 5.54 3.76
C ALA A 144 3.44 4.56 3.51
N VAL A 145 2.58 4.35 4.52
CA VAL A 145 1.41 3.49 4.39
C VAL A 145 0.44 4.04 3.36
N SER A 146 0.12 5.34 3.42
CA SER A 146 -0.81 5.98 2.47
C SER A 146 -0.28 5.90 1.03
N VAL A 147 1.02 6.12 0.80
CA VAL A 147 1.66 5.94 -0.51
C VAL A 147 1.63 4.48 -0.96
N GLY A 148 1.97 3.55 -0.07
CA GLY A 148 1.92 2.11 -0.34
C GLY A 148 0.54 1.65 -0.79
N VAL A 149 -0.51 2.13 -0.13
CA VAL A 149 -1.90 1.80 -0.47
C VAL A 149 -2.35 2.50 -1.75
N ALA A 150 -2.16 3.81 -1.86
CA ALA A 150 -2.64 4.59 -2.99
C ALA A 150 -1.97 4.17 -4.31
N CYS A 151 -0.62 4.11 -4.34
CA CYS A 151 0.13 3.78 -5.54
C CYS A 151 0.01 2.30 -5.95
N SER A 152 -0.42 1.42 -5.05
CA SER A 152 -0.80 0.04 -5.39
C SER A 152 -2.27 -0.11 -5.79
N GLY A 153 -3.07 0.96 -5.76
CA GLY A 153 -4.53 0.89 -5.90
C GLY A 153 -5.16 -0.01 -4.84
N ALA A 154 -4.65 0.03 -3.60
CA ALA A 154 -4.99 -0.86 -2.48
C ALA A 154 -4.70 -2.36 -2.74
N ARG A 155 -3.90 -2.69 -3.76
CA ARG A 155 -3.64 -4.08 -4.22
C ARG A 155 -2.35 -4.69 -3.70
N LEU A 156 -1.64 -4.06 -2.78
CA LEU A 156 -0.33 -4.50 -2.28
C LEU A 156 -0.27 -6.00 -1.93
N LEU A 157 -1.34 -6.57 -1.39
CA LEU A 157 -1.48 -7.99 -1.07
C LEU A 157 -2.42 -8.75 -2.03
N ALA A 158 -2.84 -8.16 -3.15
CA ALA A 158 -3.74 -8.82 -4.08
C ALA A 158 -2.98 -9.82 -4.97
N PRO A 159 -3.61 -10.93 -5.38
CA PRO A 159 -3.04 -11.81 -6.38
C PRO A 159 -2.77 -11.06 -7.69
N GLY A 160 -1.66 -11.40 -8.38
CA GLY A 160 -1.31 -10.80 -9.67
C GLY A 160 -0.87 -9.33 -9.63
N TRP A 161 -0.69 -8.73 -8.45
CA TRP A 161 -0.14 -7.39 -8.32
C TRP A 161 1.32 -7.44 -7.82
N PRO A 162 2.25 -6.60 -8.33
CA PRO A 162 2.09 -5.73 -9.49
C PRO A 162 1.94 -6.51 -10.81
N PRO A 163 1.34 -5.91 -11.85
CA PRO A 163 1.24 -6.57 -13.17
C PRO A 163 2.62 -6.82 -13.74
N VAL A 164 2.78 -7.95 -14.45
CA VAL A 164 4.07 -8.40 -15.02
C VAL A 164 4.53 -7.50 -16.20
N SER A 165 3.59 -6.90 -16.91
CA SER A 165 3.88 -5.83 -17.85
C SER A 165 4.30 -4.60 -17.06
N GLY A 166 5.59 -4.30 -17.10
CA GLY A 166 6.17 -3.15 -16.44
C GLY A 166 5.32 -1.90 -16.65
N TRP A 167 5.51 -0.93 -15.80
CA TRP A 167 4.88 0.38 -15.83
C TRP A 167 4.99 1.01 -17.23
N VAL A 168 4.16 0.55 -18.16
CA VAL A 168 3.97 1.18 -19.47
C VAL A 168 2.99 2.31 -19.17
N GLY A 169 3.49 3.53 -19.18
CA GLY A 169 2.85 4.82 -19.03
C GLY A 169 1.33 4.95 -19.21
N SER A 170 0.56 4.15 -18.52
CA SER A 170 -0.85 4.43 -18.31
C SER A 170 -0.89 5.60 -17.34
N THR A 171 -1.10 6.78 -17.89
CA THR A 171 -1.41 8.02 -17.19
C THR A 171 -2.16 7.70 -15.91
N PRO A 172 -1.71 8.14 -14.73
CA PRO A 172 -2.55 8.09 -13.55
C PRO A 172 -3.84 8.80 -13.91
N VAL A 173 -4.96 8.09 -13.80
CA VAL A 173 -6.27 8.73 -13.90
C VAL A 173 -6.22 9.89 -12.94
N ALA A 174 -6.28 11.10 -13.49
CA ALA A 174 -6.35 12.32 -12.71
C ALA A 174 -7.48 12.16 -11.69
N LEU A 175 -7.15 12.40 -10.44
CA LEU A 175 -8.07 12.44 -9.30
C LEU A 175 -9.05 13.62 -9.46
#